data_e00cd9b3acd2a609f1386a84bbd88bb4
#
_entry.id   e00cd9b3acd2a609f1386a84bbd88bb4
#
_cell.length_a   1.000
_cell.length_b   1.000
_cell.length_c   1.000
_cell.angle_alpha   90.00
_cell.angle_beta   90.00
_cell.angle_gamma   90.00
#
_symmetry.space_group_name_H-M   'P 1'
#
loop_
_entity.id
_entity.type
_entity.pdbx_description
1 polymer ?
#
loop_
_entity_poly.entity_id
_entity_poly.type
_entity_poly.pdbx_seq_one_letter_code
_entity_poly.pdbx_strand_id
1 'polypeptide(L)'
;MDTNGADLNENGHRKIERVFHREDYRRVAPNQIGDIDYVPRALEHYATAIEAGVDLEAVRGAELKLVADYGFGAVSFLMPNLLAKLGADVMAVNPYASTAGAAAFDVATHAEQVEALVRASGSSLGVVFTPGGEQLTVIDDTGRVLSPDQLLLTQVMLRGDRLAGAEVVVPVSVTSKVAELAERHGGRVVLTPTAPAAIMEAASAPGVALAADRRGRHIVPEFMPAFDATATFVALLDLLAQADRPLSAVVDELPDVHIAKDVVVTPWEQKGSVMRSLVEQSADRDVDLVDGVRIHLDDGAWALILPDPEEPLTRVVAEADTAEAAAALAAEYRRRIEQLVRG
;
A
#
# COMPACT_ATOMS: atom_id res chain seq x y z
N MET A 1 -12.49 -14.25 -1.93
CA MET A 1 -11.14 -14.75 -2.18
C MET A 1 -11.18 -15.85 -3.23
N ASP A 2 -10.12 -16.00 -4.01
CA ASP A 2 -9.93 -17.12 -4.92
C ASP A 2 -9.40 -18.38 -4.17
N THR A 3 -9.08 -19.44 -4.92
CA THR A 3 -8.55 -20.68 -4.34
C THR A 3 -7.13 -20.55 -3.74
N ASN A 4 -6.43 -19.46 -3.99
CA ASN A 4 -5.09 -19.17 -3.48
C ASN A 4 -5.11 -18.19 -2.30
N GLY A 5 -6.29 -17.77 -1.86
CA GLY A 5 -6.44 -16.79 -0.78
C GLY A 5 -6.30 -15.33 -1.21
N ALA A 6 -6.09 -15.06 -2.50
CA ALA A 6 -6.04 -13.71 -3.05
C ALA A 6 -7.44 -13.13 -3.30
N ASP A 7 -7.55 -11.82 -3.45
CA ASP A 7 -8.78 -11.18 -3.84
C ASP A 7 -9.23 -11.63 -5.23
N LEU A 8 -10.55 -11.68 -5.43
CA LEU A 8 -11.07 -11.97 -6.74
C LEU A 8 -10.67 -10.88 -7.74
N ASN A 9 -10.22 -11.30 -8.91
CA ASN A 9 -9.97 -10.37 -10.00
C ASN A 9 -11.29 -9.74 -10.49
N GLU A 10 -11.19 -8.69 -11.29
CA GLU A 10 -12.35 -7.93 -11.79
C GLU A 10 -13.41 -8.81 -12.49
N ASN A 11 -12.98 -9.83 -13.23
CA ASN A 11 -13.89 -10.77 -13.87
C ASN A 11 -14.66 -11.63 -12.85
N GLY A 12 -14.00 -12.03 -11.77
CA GLY A 12 -14.61 -12.73 -10.63
C GLY A 12 -15.67 -11.86 -9.94
N HIS A 13 -15.30 -10.59 -9.63
CA HIS A 13 -16.23 -9.61 -9.05
C HIS A 13 -17.46 -9.41 -9.93
N ARG A 14 -17.29 -9.12 -11.23
CA ARG A 14 -18.40 -8.94 -12.19
C ARG A 14 -19.32 -10.16 -12.30
N LYS A 15 -18.77 -11.38 -12.16
CA LYS A 15 -19.60 -12.60 -12.15
C LYS A 15 -20.47 -12.67 -10.90
N ILE A 16 -19.91 -12.38 -9.72
CA ILE A 16 -20.65 -12.41 -8.46
C ILE A 16 -21.71 -11.31 -8.44
N GLU A 17 -21.37 -10.09 -8.81
CA GLU A 17 -22.32 -8.98 -8.92
C GLU A 17 -23.49 -9.31 -9.85
N ARG A 18 -23.22 -9.93 -10.98
CA ARG A 18 -24.27 -10.37 -11.92
C ARG A 18 -25.21 -11.38 -11.28
N VAL A 19 -24.68 -12.36 -10.56
CA VAL A 19 -25.50 -13.36 -9.84
C VAL A 19 -26.32 -12.69 -8.74
N PHE A 20 -25.70 -11.78 -7.99
CA PHE A 20 -26.34 -11.03 -6.91
C PHE A 20 -27.49 -10.15 -7.43
N HIS A 21 -27.25 -9.32 -8.44
CA HIS A 21 -28.26 -8.41 -8.99
C HIS A 21 -29.40 -9.12 -9.73
N ARG A 22 -29.14 -10.30 -10.31
CA ARG A 22 -30.17 -11.11 -10.97
C ARG A 22 -30.91 -12.04 -10.01
N GLU A 23 -30.47 -12.12 -8.76
CA GLU A 23 -30.93 -13.10 -7.79
C GLU A 23 -30.84 -14.55 -8.32
N ASP A 24 -29.89 -14.81 -9.23
CA ASP A 24 -29.69 -16.10 -9.90
C ASP A 24 -28.81 -17.02 -9.02
N TYR A 25 -29.25 -17.22 -7.79
CA TYR A 25 -28.62 -18.14 -6.85
C TYR A 25 -29.59 -19.23 -6.42
N ARG A 26 -29.05 -20.43 -6.24
CA ARG A 26 -29.84 -21.58 -5.82
C ARG A 26 -30.33 -21.38 -4.39
N ARG A 27 -31.64 -21.31 -4.23
CA ARG A 27 -32.30 -21.39 -2.91
C ARG A 27 -32.42 -22.86 -2.49
N VAL A 28 -31.98 -23.17 -1.27
CA VAL A 28 -32.02 -24.52 -0.72
C VAL A 28 -32.93 -24.57 0.50
N ALA A 29 -33.44 -25.77 0.83
CA ALA A 29 -34.17 -25.96 2.05
C ALA A 29 -33.29 -25.79 3.29
N PRO A 30 -33.84 -25.45 4.49
CA PRO A 30 -33.06 -25.21 5.70
C PRO A 30 -32.08 -26.33 6.07
N ASN A 31 -32.43 -27.58 5.78
CA ASN A 31 -31.59 -28.76 6.03
C ASN A 31 -30.51 -28.99 4.98
N GLN A 32 -30.39 -28.13 3.98
CA GLN A 32 -29.37 -28.15 2.92
C GLN A 32 -28.50 -26.89 2.95
N ILE A 33 -28.68 -26.03 3.95
CA ILE A 33 -27.80 -24.90 4.20
C ILE A 33 -26.45 -25.48 4.68
N GLY A 34 -25.33 -24.97 4.15
CA GLY A 34 -23.99 -25.39 4.57
C GLY A 34 -23.70 -25.04 6.03
N ASP A 35 -22.77 -25.75 6.61
CA ASP A 35 -22.28 -25.50 7.97
C ASP A 35 -21.23 -24.38 7.99
N ILE A 36 -21.08 -23.76 9.17
CA ILE A 36 -19.97 -22.84 9.46
C ILE A 36 -18.86 -23.67 10.09
N ASP A 37 -17.71 -23.70 9.43
CA ASP A 37 -16.50 -24.34 9.94
C ASP A 37 -15.44 -23.32 10.29
N TYR A 38 -14.68 -23.60 11.33
CA TYR A 38 -13.59 -22.73 11.80
C TYR A 38 -12.25 -23.47 11.65
N VAL A 39 -11.30 -22.85 10.94
CA VAL A 39 -9.96 -23.42 10.80
C VAL A 39 -9.27 -23.47 12.17
N PRO A 40 -8.97 -24.67 12.70
CA PRO A 40 -8.32 -24.78 14.00
C PRO A 40 -6.91 -24.14 13.96
N ARG A 41 -6.56 -23.41 15.03
CA ARG A 41 -5.23 -22.83 15.18
C ARG A 41 -4.79 -21.90 14.04
N ALA A 42 -5.73 -21.25 13.35
CA ALA A 42 -5.42 -20.37 12.22
C ALA A 42 -4.43 -19.25 12.58
N LEU A 43 -4.61 -18.62 13.76
CA LEU A 43 -3.70 -17.56 14.24
C LEU A 43 -2.30 -18.08 14.55
N GLU A 44 -2.17 -19.31 15.07
CA GLU A 44 -0.87 -19.91 15.34
C GLU A 44 -0.12 -20.25 14.06
N HIS A 45 -0.84 -20.80 13.05
CA HIS A 45 -0.25 -21.09 11.74
C HIS A 45 0.23 -19.80 11.06
N TYR A 46 -0.60 -18.77 11.11
CA TYR A 46 -0.28 -17.46 10.55
C TYR A 46 0.96 -16.85 11.24
N ALA A 47 1.00 -16.82 12.58
CA ALA A 47 2.14 -16.33 13.33
C ALA A 47 3.43 -17.10 12.99
N THR A 48 3.36 -18.44 12.94
CA THR A 48 4.51 -19.29 12.62
C THR A 48 5.03 -19.03 11.20
N ALA A 49 4.13 -18.77 10.24
CA ALA A 49 4.52 -18.47 8.88
C ALA A 49 5.26 -17.12 8.78
N ILE A 50 4.78 -16.08 9.50
CA ILE A 50 5.48 -14.79 9.58
C ILE A 50 6.85 -14.95 10.24
N GLU A 51 6.93 -15.66 11.37
CA GLU A 51 8.17 -15.89 12.11
C GLU A 51 9.24 -16.61 11.26
N ALA A 52 8.82 -17.51 10.38
CA ALA A 52 9.72 -18.26 9.50
C ALA A 52 10.38 -17.39 8.40
N GLY A 53 9.80 -16.21 8.10
CA GLY A 53 10.29 -15.30 7.06
C GLY A 53 11.29 -14.25 7.56
N VAL A 54 11.67 -14.25 8.84
CA VAL A 54 12.53 -13.21 9.44
C VAL A 54 13.61 -13.80 10.33
N ASP A 55 14.71 -13.06 10.50
CA ASP A 55 15.77 -13.40 11.44
C ASP A 55 15.41 -12.98 12.86
N LEU A 56 14.79 -13.92 13.60
CA LEU A 56 14.35 -13.67 14.98
C LEU A 56 15.52 -13.32 15.93
N GLU A 57 16.73 -13.82 15.67
CA GLU A 57 17.90 -13.52 16.51
C GLU A 57 18.37 -12.09 16.27
N ALA A 58 18.43 -11.66 15.02
CA ALA A 58 18.75 -10.28 14.67
C ALA A 58 17.72 -9.29 15.26
N VAL A 59 16.43 -9.57 15.12
CA VAL A 59 15.37 -8.70 15.69
C VAL A 59 15.46 -8.60 17.20
N ARG A 60 15.70 -9.71 17.90
CA ARG A 60 15.90 -9.71 19.38
C ARG A 60 17.14 -8.95 19.79
N GLY A 61 18.24 -9.13 19.03
CA GLY A 61 19.52 -8.45 19.29
C GLY A 61 19.46 -6.94 19.09
N ALA A 62 18.54 -6.45 18.29
CA ALA A 62 18.35 -5.02 18.06
C ALA A 62 17.65 -4.27 19.22
N GLU A 63 17.11 -5.00 20.22
CA GLU A 63 16.48 -4.45 21.44
C GLU A 63 15.47 -3.31 21.13
N LEU A 64 14.64 -3.51 20.12
CA LEU A 64 13.72 -2.48 19.61
C LEU A 64 12.65 -2.12 20.66
N LYS A 65 12.47 -0.82 20.89
CA LYS A 65 11.37 -0.27 21.69
C LYS A 65 10.32 0.28 20.75
N LEU A 66 9.09 -0.15 20.92
CA LEU A 66 8.01 0.11 19.98
C LEU A 66 6.81 0.77 20.66
N VAL A 67 6.14 1.68 19.96
CA VAL A 67 4.76 2.08 20.25
C VAL A 67 3.87 1.50 19.17
N ALA A 68 2.93 0.61 19.52
CA ALA A 68 2.09 -0.06 18.56
C ALA A 68 0.61 0.15 18.87
N ASP A 69 -0.09 0.87 17.98
CA ASP A 69 -1.54 1.04 18.06
C ASP A 69 -2.21 -0.03 17.17
N TYR A 70 -3.01 -0.89 17.80
CA TYR A 70 -3.68 -2.01 17.13
C TYR A 70 -5.00 -1.61 16.45
N GLY A 71 -5.36 -0.31 16.47
CA GLY A 71 -6.51 0.23 15.75
C GLY A 71 -7.85 -0.41 16.13
N PHE A 72 -7.97 -0.96 17.34
CA PHE A 72 -9.15 -1.75 17.80
C PHE A 72 -9.49 -2.95 16.88
N GLY A 73 -8.55 -3.42 16.09
CA GLY A 73 -8.77 -4.34 14.97
C GLY A 73 -8.27 -5.76 15.18
N ALA A 74 -8.21 -6.49 14.07
CA ALA A 74 -7.86 -7.91 14.02
C ALA A 74 -6.45 -8.21 14.57
N VAL A 75 -5.51 -7.28 14.40
CA VAL A 75 -4.12 -7.45 14.85
C VAL A 75 -4.00 -7.62 16.37
N SER A 76 -4.97 -7.14 17.16
CA SER A 76 -4.99 -7.29 18.62
C SER A 76 -5.00 -8.74 19.12
N PHE A 77 -5.48 -9.68 18.30
CA PHE A 77 -5.49 -11.10 18.63
C PHE A 77 -4.13 -11.79 18.43
N LEU A 78 -3.25 -11.19 17.65
CA LEU A 78 -1.99 -11.79 17.22
C LEU A 78 -0.77 -11.09 17.81
N MET A 79 -0.76 -9.75 17.75
CA MET A 79 0.42 -8.92 18.03
C MET A 79 1.07 -9.16 19.40
N PRO A 80 0.32 -9.30 20.50
CA PRO A 80 0.95 -9.51 21.82
C PRO A 80 1.87 -10.74 21.84
N ASN A 81 1.44 -11.85 21.25
CA ASN A 81 2.23 -13.09 21.21
C ASN A 81 3.38 -13.00 20.21
N LEU A 82 3.15 -12.39 19.04
CA LEU A 82 4.15 -12.24 18.01
C LEU A 82 5.31 -11.33 18.49
N LEU A 83 4.98 -10.16 19.06
CA LEU A 83 5.99 -9.22 19.57
C LEU A 83 6.76 -9.76 20.77
N ALA A 84 6.11 -10.55 21.64
CA ALA A 84 6.81 -11.24 22.72
C ALA A 84 7.86 -12.24 22.19
N LYS A 85 7.56 -12.97 21.11
CA LYS A 85 8.50 -13.87 20.46
C LYS A 85 9.65 -13.14 19.75
N LEU A 86 9.37 -11.97 19.17
CA LEU A 86 10.36 -11.08 18.58
C LEU A 86 11.25 -10.40 19.63
N GLY A 87 10.91 -10.49 20.92
CA GLY A 87 11.68 -9.90 22.02
C GLY A 87 11.63 -8.36 22.07
N ALA A 88 10.66 -7.75 21.43
CA ALA A 88 10.50 -6.29 21.39
C ALA A 88 9.89 -5.77 22.70
N ASP A 89 10.37 -4.61 23.20
CA ASP A 89 9.75 -3.85 24.28
C ASP A 89 8.62 -2.99 23.69
N VAL A 90 7.37 -3.25 24.08
CA VAL A 90 6.20 -2.69 23.37
C VAL A 90 5.26 -1.94 24.29
N MET A 91 5.04 -0.68 23.99
CA MET A 91 3.92 0.08 24.50
C MET A 91 2.71 -0.10 23.56
N ALA A 92 1.75 -0.95 23.95
CA ALA A 92 0.56 -1.20 23.17
C ALA A 92 -0.52 -0.16 23.43
N VAL A 93 -1.04 0.43 22.36
CA VAL A 93 -2.16 1.36 22.34
C VAL A 93 -3.37 0.65 21.73
N ASN A 94 -4.57 0.85 22.28
CA ASN A 94 -5.80 0.20 21.83
C ASN A 94 -5.66 -1.34 21.62
N PRO A 95 -5.17 -2.09 22.65
CA PRO A 95 -4.71 -3.47 22.50
C PRO A 95 -5.83 -4.51 22.47
N TYR A 96 -7.05 -4.12 22.16
CA TYR A 96 -8.23 -5.00 22.12
C TYR A 96 -9.12 -4.70 20.93
N ALA A 97 -9.80 -5.70 20.41
CA ALA A 97 -10.77 -5.52 19.34
C ALA A 97 -12.05 -4.85 19.87
N SER A 98 -12.53 -3.83 19.16
CA SER A 98 -13.75 -3.10 19.50
C SER A 98 -14.46 -2.64 18.24
N THR A 99 -15.69 -3.09 18.03
CA THR A 99 -16.51 -2.67 16.88
C THR A 99 -16.76 -1.15 16.90
N ALA A 100 -17.03 -0.57 18.08
CA ALA A 100 -17.24 0.87 18.21
C ALA A 100 -15.94 1.65 17.97
N GLY A 101 -14.80 1.17 18.51
CA GLY A 101 -13.50 1.78 18.27
C GLY A 101 -13.10 1.70 16.79
N ALA A 102 -13.26 0.54 16.15
CA ALA A 102 -12.97 0.37 14.74
C ALA A 102 -13.85 1.23 13.82
N ALA A 103 -15.13 1.42 14.18
CA ALA A 103 -16.04 2.29 13.42
C ALA A 103 -15.71 3.78 13.57
N ALA A 104 -15.09 4.19 14.68
CA ALA A 104 -14.67 5.57 14.94
C ALA A 104 -13.19 5.82 14.60
N PHE A 105 -12.50 4.82 14.04
CA PHE A 105 -11.07 4.91 13.75
C PHE A 105 -10.77 5.97 12.70
N ASP A 106 -9.84 6.88 13.05
CA ASP A 106 -9.26 7.85 12.14
C ASP A 106 -7.73 7.77 12.21
N VAL A 107 -7.09 7.42 11.11
CA VAL A 107 -5.65 7.15 11.07
C VAL A 107 -4.81 8.37 11.46
N ALA A 108 -5.24 9.58 11.11
CA ALA A 108 -4.50 10.80 11.43
C ALA A 108 -4.47 11.06 12.95
N THR A 109 -5.63 10.97 13.61
CA THR A 109 -5.76 11.11 15.06
C THR A 109 -4.91 10.07 15.82
N HIS A 110 -4.94 8.81 15.36
CA HIS A 110 -4.16 7.74 15.97
C HIS A 110 -2.66 7.92 15.74
N ALA A 111 -2.25 8.39 14.55
CA ALA A 111 -0.85 8.68 14.25
C ALA A 111 -0.30 9.82 15.13
N GLU A 112 -1.06 10.90 15.34
CA GLU A 112 -0.69 11.99 16.26
C GLU A 112 -0.48 11.49 17.71
N GLN A 113 -1.33 10.58 18.18
CA GLN A 113 -1.18 9.98 19.51
C GLN A 113 0.10 9.14 19.60
N VAL A 114 0.35 8.28 18.62
CA VAL A 114 1.56 7.44 18.57
C VAL A 114 2.82 8.30 18.43
N GLU A 115 2.81 9.34 17.58
CA GLU A 115 3.90 10.32 17.46
C GLU A 115 4.29 10.90 18.84
N ALA A 116 3.30 11.40 19.59
CA ALA A 116 3.54 11.96 20.93
C ALA A 116 4.14 10.92 21.89
N LEU A 117 3.69 9.68 21.83
CA LEU A 117 4.20 8.59 22.65
C LEU A 117 5.61 8.17 22.26
N VAL A 118 5.94 8.08 20.98
CA VAL A 118 7.30 7.79 20.48
C VAL A 118 8.28 8.81 21.00
N ARG A 119 7.98 10.11 20.86
CA ARG A 119 8.82 11.19 21.37
C ARG A 119 8.99 11.16 22.89
N ALA A 120 7.92 10.85 23.63
CA ALA A 120 7.96 10.84 25.07
C ALA A 120 8.71 9.64 25.65
N SER A 121 8.63 8.48 24.99
CA SER A 121 9.25 7.23 25.45
C SER A 121 10.67 7.00 24.93
N GLY A 122 11.09 7.73 23.88
CA GLY A 122 12.33 7.46 23.15
C GLY A 122 12.32 6.09 22.46
N SER A 123 11.15 5.70 21.93
CA SER A 123 11.00 4.44 21.22
C SER A 123 11.71 4.46 19.86
N SER A 124 12.15 3.31 19.39
CA SER A 124 12.83 3.13 18.11
C SER A 124 11.90 3.44 16.92
N LEU A 125 10.62 3.17 17.04
CA LEU A 125 9.57 3.56 16.09
C LEU A 125 8.18 3.40 16.68
N GLY A 126 7.20 4.02 16.02
CA GLY A 126 5.78 3.84 16.25
C GLY A 126 5.08 3.22 15.06
N VAL A 127 3.96 2.53 15.29
CA VAL A 127 3.12 1.99 14.24
C VAL A 127 1.64 2.11 14.57
N VAL A 128 0.83 2.44 13.59
CA VAL A 128 -0.64 2.42 13.66
C VAL A 128 -1.16 1.45 12.63
N PHE A 129 -1.89 0.42 13.09
CA PHE A 129 -2.58 -0.54 12.23
C PHE A 129 -4.01 -0.10 11.98
N THR A 130 -4.49 -0.23 10.75
CA THR A 130 -5.93 -0.09 10.50
C THR A 130 -6.71 -1.26 11.07
N PRO A 131 -8.00 -1.09 11.39
CA PRO A 131 -8.82 -2.16 11.98
C PRO A 131 -8.86 -3.45 11.15
N GLY A 132 -8.79 -3.35 9.82
CA GLY A 132 -8.74 -4.50 8.92
C GLY A 132 -7.41 -5.25 8.91
N GLY A 133 -6.32 -4.62 9.40
CA GLY A 133 -4.99 -5.23 9.39
C GLY A 133 -4.28 -5.25 8.03
N GLU A 134 -4.77 -4.48 7.04
CA GLU A 134 -4.18 -4.43 5.69
C GLU A 134 -3.19 -3.28 5.49
N GLN A 135 -3.33 -2.21 6.28
CA GLN A 135 -2.54 -0.99 6.15
C GLN A 135 -1.88 -0.64 7.48
N LEU A 136 -0.65 -0.14 7.40
CA LEU A 136 0.02 0.45 8.55
C LEU A 136 0.54 1.85 8.22
N THR A 137 0.60 2.68 9.26
CA THR A 137 1.30 3.97 9.24
C THR A 137 2.48 3.86 10.19
N VAL A 138 3.67 4.24 9.73
CA VAL A 138 4.90 4.15 10.50
C VAL A 138 5.34 5.53 10.95
N ILE A 139 5.83 5.62 12.17
CA ILE A 139 6.39 6.82 12.79
C ILE A 139 7.85 6.50 13.15
N ASP A 140 8.81 7.34 12.74
CA ASP A 140 10.22 7.12 13.04
C ASP A 140 10.57 7.50 14.49
N ASP A 141 11.79 7.22 14.90
CA ASP A 141 12.34 7.49 16.25
C ASP A 141 12.34 8.97 16.65
N THR A 142 12.23 9.90 15.68
CA THR A 142 12.08 11.34 15.94
C THR A 142 10.61 11.77 16.11
N GLY A 143 9.67 10.87 15.84
CA GLY A 143 8.23 11.13 15.82
C GLY A 143 7.75 11.70 14.50
N ARG A 144 8.47 11.52 13.40
CA ARG A 144 8.01 11.87 12.05
C ARG A 144 7.11 10.77 11.51
N VAL A 145 5.88 11.13 11.13
CA VAL A 145 4.94 10.22 10.46
C VAL A 145 5.38 10.07 9.01
N LEU A 146 5.69 8.86 8.59
CA LEU A 146 6.08 8.57 7.21
C LEU A 146 4.85 8.62 6.29
N SER A 147 5.00 9.31 5.16
CA SER A 147 4.02 9.19 4.08
C SER A 147 4.04 7.78 3.46
N PRO A 148 2.98 7.35 2.77
CA PRO A 148 2.98 6.09 2.04
C PRO A 148 4.15 5.93 1.06
N ASP A 149 4.52 6.99 0.35
CA ASP A 149 5.65 6.98 -0.58
C ASP A 149 6.98 6.83 0.19
N GLN A 150 7.16 7.53 1.32
CA GLN A 150 8.35 7.37 2.18
C GLN A 150 8.46 5.96 2.75
N LEU A 151 7.34 5.38 3.21
CA LEU A 151 7.36 3.99 3.73
C LEU A 151 7.75 3.01 2.62
N LEU A 152 7.23 3.15 1.42
CA LEU A 152 7.59 2.31 0.28
C LEU A 152 9.06 2.45 -0.07
N LEU A 153 9.57 3.68 -0.21
CA LEU A 153 10.99 3.95 -0.49
C LEU A 153 11.89 3.41 0.62
N THR A 154 11.49 3.54 1.89
CA THR A 154 12.20 2.93 3.03
C THR A 154 12.29 1.41 2.89
N GLN A 155 11.18 0.77 2.54
CA GLN A 155 11.13 -0.68 2.32
C GLN A 155 12.04 -1.14 1.16
N VAL A 156 12.11 -0.35 0.09
CA VAL A 156 13.00 -0.60 -1.06
C VAL A 156 14.46 -0.39 -0.65
N MET A 157 14.78 0.72 0.00
CA MET A 157 16.14 1.05 0.44
C MET A 157 16.71 0.01 1.41
N LEU A 158 15.95 -0.38 2.41
CA LEU A 158 16.38 -1.36 3.41
C LEU A 158 16.57 -2.76 2.84
N ARG A 159 15.87 -3.14 1.76
CA ARG A 159 16.10 -4.42 1.08
C ARG A 159 17.45 -4.45 0.36
N GLY A 160 17.94 -3.31 -0.11
CA GLY A 160 19.28 -3.19 -0.68
C GLY A 160 19.57 -4.30 -1.70
N ASP A 161 20.69 -4.99 -1.53
CA ASP A 161 21.15 -6.05 -2.43
C ASP A 161 20.20 -7.27 -2.54
N ARG A 162 19.22 -7.41 -1.63
CA ARG A 162 18.18 -8.44 -1.76
C ARG A 162 17.25 -8.18 -2.95
N LEU A 163 17.26 -6.96 -3.53
CA LEU A 163 16.53 -6.63 -4.74
C LEU A 163 17.25 -7.06 -6.03
N ALA A 164 18.50 -7.50 -5.96
CA ALA A 164 19.26 -7.89 -7.15
C ALA A 164 18.54 -9.00 -7.95
N GLY A 165 18.10 -8.67 -9.15
CA GLY A 165 17.32 -9.57 -10.02
C GLY A 165 15.86 -9.75 -9.61
N ALA A 166 15.39 -9.07 -8.56
CA ALA A 166 14.01 -9.12 -8.09
C ALA A 166 13.14 -7.99 -8.66
N GLU A 167 11.83 -8.15 -8.50
CA GLU A 167 10.82 -7.18 -8.92
C GLU A 167 10.17 -6.48 -7.73
N VAL A 168 9.88 -5.19 -7.91
CA VAL A 168 9.00 -4.40 -7.05
C VAL A 168 7.74 -4.05 -7.82
N VAL A 169 6.59 -4.51 -7.36
CA VAL A 169 5.30 -4.31 -8.03
C VAL A 169 4.57 -3.13 -7.42
N VAL A 170 4.23 -2.14 -8.24
CA VAL A 170 3.53 -0.92 -7.79
C VAL A 170 2.55 -0.43 -8.85
N PRO A 171 1.46 0.26 -8.47
CA PRO A 171 0.56 0.84 -9.45
C PRO A 171 1.18 2.06 -10.16
N VAL A 172 0.71 2.33 -11.37
CA VAL A 172 1.16 3.47 -12.23
C VAL A 172 1.06 4.84 -11.54
N SER A 173 0.38 4.93 -10.42
CA SER A 173 0.18 6.17 -9.66
C SER A 173 1.24 6.43 -8.59
N VAL A 174 2.21 5.55 -8.41
CA VAL A 174 3.30 5.66 -7.42
C VAL A 174 4.44 6.51 -7.99
N THR A 175 5.24 7.10 -7.10
CA THR A 175 6.42 7.89 -7.47
C THR A 175 7.40 7.13 -8.35
N SER A 176 7.98 7.81 -9.35
CA SER A 176 9.05 7.26 -10.19
C SER A 176 10.34 6.96 -9.40
N LYS A 177 10.52 7.57 -8.22
CA LYS A 177 11.68 7.35 -7.35
C LYS A 177 11.82 5.91 -6.88
N VAL A 178 10.73 5.14 -6.88
CA VAL A 178 10.77 3.69 -6.60
C VAL A 178 11.60 2.94 -7.65
N ALA A 179 11.42 3.27 -8.94
CA ALA A 179 12.19 2.64 -10.01
C ALA A 179 13.67 3.01 -9.92
N GLU A 180 13.99 4.30 -9.75
CA GLU A 180 15.36 4.76 -9.58
C GLU A 180 16.07 4.05 -8.42
N LEU A 181 15.38 3.89 -7.29
CA LEU A 181 15.95 3.27 -6.10
C LEU A 181 16.10 1.75 -6.28
N ALA A 182 15.10 1.05 -6.85
CA ALA A 182 15.18 -0.38 -7.11
C ALA A 182 16.32 -0.72 -8.10
N GLU A 183 16.47 0.06 -9.17
CA GLU A 183 17.51 -0.12 -10.17
C GLU A 183 18.93 0.06 -9.60
N ARG A 184 19.14 0.99 -8.66
CA ARG A 184 20.42 1.16 -7.94
C ARG A 184 20.85 -0.12 -7.22
N HIS A 185 19.91 -0.94 -6.81
CA HIS A 185 20.13 -2.22 -6.15
C HIS A 185 19.96 -3.44 -7.08
N GLY A 186 19.93 -3.21 -8.40
CA GLY A 186 19.82 -4.29 -9.40
C GLY A 186 18.44 -4.93 -9.51
N GLY A 187 17.43 -4.32 -8.92
CA GLY A 187 16.02 -4.69 -9.06
C GLY A 187 15.34 -3.99 -10.22
N ARG A 188 14.09 -4.31 -10.47
CA ARG A 188 13.25 -3.62 -11.46
C ARG A 188 11.84 -3.37 -10.94
N VAL A 189 11.16 -2.35 -11.47
CA VAL A 189 9.76 -2.07 -11.14
C VAL A 189 8.83 -2.65 -12.21
N VAL A 190 7.74 -3.25 -11.75
CA VAL A 190 6.63 -3.70 -12.59
C VAL A 190 5.42 -2.82 -12.27
N LEU A 191 4.96 -2.07 -13.27
CA LEU A 191 3.79 -1.20 -13.12
C LEU A 191 2.49 -1.98 -13.35
N THR A 192 1.50 -1.75 -12.49
CA THR A 192 0.17 -2.37 -12.55
C THR A 192 -0.93 -1.32 -12.65
N PRO A 193 -2.15 -1.73 -13.01
CA PRO A 193 -3.34 -0.96 -12.70
C PRO A 193 -3.47 -0.65 -11.20
N THR A 194 -4.24 0.39 -10.85
CA THR A 194 -4.42 0.85 -9.47
C THR A 194 -5.35 -0.04 -8.63
N ALA A 195 -6.05 -0.98 -9.27
CA ALA A 195 -6.95 -1.90 -8.60
C ALA A 195 -6.17 -2.87 -7.68
N PRO A 196 -6.59 -3.06 -6.40
CA PRO A 196 -5.92 -3.94 -5.45
C PRO A 196 -5.70 -5.36 -5.98
N ALA A 197 -6.70 -5.92 -6.65
CA ALA A 197 -6.62 -7.27 -7.22
C ALA A 197 -5.53 -7.41 -8.30
N ALA A 198 -5.27 -6.35 -9.10
CA ALA A 198 -4.21 -6.36 -10.10
C ALA A 198 -2.81 -6.35 -9.45
N ILE A 199 -2.66 -5.62 -8.34
CA ILE A 199 -1.41 -5.60 -7.58
C ILE A 199 -1.15 -6.98 -6.94
N MET A 200 -2.17 -7.60 -6.33
CA MET A 200 -2.08 -8.95 -5.74
C MET A 200 -1.77 -10.01 -6.79
N GLU A 201 -2.40 -9.94 -7.96
CA GLU A 201 -2.15 -10.86 -9.08
C GLU A 201 -0.69 -10.74 -9.54
N ALA A 202 -0.20 -9.53 -9.75
CA ALA A 202 1.20 -9.30 -10.12
C ALA A 202 2.18 -9.71 -9.02
N ALA A 203 1.85 -9.47 -7.74
CA ALA A 203 2.65 -9.88 -6.59
C ALA A 203 2.78 -11.40 -6.45
N SER A 204 1.87 -12.18 -7.05
CA SER A 204 1.93 -13.65 -7.05
C SER A 204 2.97 -14.22 -8.01
N ALA A 205 3.60 -13.39 -8.86
CA ALA A 205 4.60 -13.83 -9.81
C ALA A 205 5.91 -14.20 -9.10
N PRO A 206 6.64 -15.24 -9.58
CA PRO A 206 7.95 -15.58 -9.05
C PRO A 206 8.94 -14.42 -9.21
N GLY A 207 9.76 -14.18 -8.18
CA GLY A 207 10.80 -13.14 -8.21
C GLY A 207 10.34 -11.76 -7.74
N VAL A 208 9.08 -11.60 -7.34
CA VAL A 208 8.62 -10.36 -6.71
C VAL A 208 9.06 -10.33 -5.24
N ALA A 209 9.82 -9.30 -4.86
CA ALA A 209 10.31 -9.11 -3.49
C ALA A 209 9.40 -8.21 -2.63
N LEU A 210 8.64 -7.35 -3.26
CA LEU A 210 7.76 -6.39 -2.60
C LEU A 210 6.67 -5.96 -3.56
N ALA A 211 5.44 -5.79 -3.05
CA ALA A 211 4.43 -5.01 -3.76
C ALA A 211 3.80 -3.99 -2.80
N ALA A 212 3.35 -2.88 -3.34
CA ALA A 212 2.73 -1.83 -2.52
C ALA A 212 1.73 -1.00 -3.33
N ASP A 213 0.84 -0.31 -2.61
CA ASP A 213 -0.03 0.70 -3.20
C ASP A 213 0.26 2.10 -2.65
N ARG A 214 -0.47 3.10 -3.14
CA ARG A 214 -0.35 4.49 -2.68
C ARG A 214 -1.01 4.79 -1.34
N ARG A 215 -1.65 3.82 -0.71
CA ARG A 215 -2.33 4.00 0.58
C ARG A 215 -1.48 3.56 1.78
N GLY A 216 -0.25 3.07 1.53
CA GLY A 216 0.62 2.50 2.55
C GLY A 216 0.31 1.04 2.86
N ARG A 217 -0.37 0.34 1.94
CA ARG A 217 -0.57 -1.10 2.01
C ARG A 217 0.57 -1.78 1.26
N HIS A 218 1.13 -2.83 1.85
CA HIS A 218 2.24 -3.58 1.29
C HIS A 218 1.92 -5.06 1.25
N ILE A 219 2.57 -5.76 0.33
CA ILE A 219 2.54 -7.21 0.20
C ILE A 219 3.99 -7.70 0.37
N VAL A 220 4.18 -8.68 1.21
CA VAL A 220 5.41 -9.45 1.36
C VAL A 220 5.18 -10.82 0.69
N PRO A 221 5.52 -10.98 -0.61
CA PRO A 221 5.09 -12.14 -1.40
C PRO A 221 5.65 -13.47 -0.89
N GLU A 222 6.80 -13.45 -0.24
CA GLU A 222 7.39 -14.64 0.40
C GLU A 222 6.46 -15.24 1.46
N PHE A 223 5.66 -14.40 2.12
CA PHE A 223 4.68 -14.82 3.09
C PHE A 223 3.33 -15.11 2.44
N MET A 224 2.73 -14.10 1.79
CA MET A 224 1.43 -14.20 1.15
C MET A 224 1.27 -13.09 0.10
N PRO A 225 0.68 -13.37 -1.09
CA PRO A 225 0.47 -12.35 -2.12
C PRO A 225 -0.80 -11.50 -1.84
N ALA A 226 -0.96 -11.03 -0.61
CA ALA A 226 -2.07 -10.18 -0.16
C ALA A 226 -1.55 -9.04 0.71
N PHE A 227 -2.28 -7.92 0.74
CA PHE A 227 -1.97 -6.80 1.61
C PHE A 227 -2.05 -7.22 3.07
N ASP A 228 -0.95 -7.07 3.79
CA ASP A 228 -0.82 -7.52 5.17
C ASP A 228 0.08 -6.58 5.97
N ALA A 229 -0.53 -5.82 6.87
CA ALA A 229 0.18 -4.88 7.71
C ALA A 229 1.07 -5.56 8.76
N THR A 230 0.68 -6.74 9.25
CA THR A 230 1.47 -7.49 10.23
C THR A 230 2.74 -8.04 9.60
N ALA A 231 2.63 -8.70 8.45
CA ALA A 231 3.78 -9.19 7.70
C ALA A 231 4.72 -8.05 7.29
N THR A 232 4.14 -6.94 6.81
CA THR A 232 4.90 -5.71 6.46
C THR A 232 5.67 -5.15 7.64
N PHE A 233 5.03 -5.08 8.81
CA PHE A 233 5.64 -4.57 10.03
C PHE A 233 6.79 -5.45 10.51
N VAL A 234 6.57 -6.77 10.58
CA VAL A 234 7.61 -7.71 11.00
C VAL A 234 8.78 -7.73 10.03
N ALA A 235 8.53 -7.68 8.73
CA ALA A 235 9.58 -7.52 7.72
C ALA A 235 10.35 -6.19 7.88
N LEU A 236 9.68 -5.10 8.24
CA LEU A 236 10.35 -3.82 8.53
C LEU A 236 11.25 -3.93 9.77
N LEU A 237 10.80 -4.62 10.84
CA LEU A 237 11.64 -4.82 12.02
C LEU A 237 12.89 -5.65 11.71
N ASP A 238 12.76 -6.71 10.90
CA ASP A 238 13.88 -7.53 10.45
C ASP A 238 14.89 -6.71 9.63
N LEU A 239 14.40 -5.92 8.68
CA LEU A 239 15.24 -5.05 7.85
C LEU A 239 15.98 -3.99 8.67
N LEU A 240 15.31 -3.37 9.65
CA LEU A 240 15.92 -2.39 10.55
C LEU A 240 16.97 -3.01 11.46
N ALA A 241 16.67 -4.20 12.01
CA ALA A 241 17.63 -4.94 12.85
C ALA A 241 18.92 -5.25 12.08
N GLN A 242 18.80 -5.60 10.81
CA GLN A 242 19.98 -5.90 9.97
C GLN A 242 20.71 -4.64 9.48
N ALA A 243 20.01 -3.51 9.33
CA ALA A 243 20.61 -2.23 8.96
C ALA A 243 21.43 -1.60 10.10
N ASP A 244 21.16 -1.98 11.35
CA ASP A 244 21.81 -1.48 12.57
C ASP A 244 21.88 0.08 12.61
N ARG A 245 20.77 0.72 12.26
CA ARG A 245 20.65 2.17 12.20
C ARG A 245 19.20 2.63 12.46
N PRO A 246 19.00 3.83 13.04
CA PRO A 246 17.66 4.33 13.32
C PRO A 246 16.86 4.57 12.04
N LEU A 247 15.55 4.42 12.13
CA LEU A 247 14.65 4.61 11.00
C LEU A 247 14.73 6.03 10.41
N SER A 248 14.84 7.05 11.27
CA SER A 248 15.02 8.45 10.86
C SER A 248 16.21 8.64 9.93
N ALA A 249 17.35 8.01 10.23
CA ALA A 249 18.54 8.10 9.40
C ALA A 249 18.36 7.44 8.02
N VAL A 250 17.53 6.40 7.92
CA VAL A 250 17.16 5.80 6.62
C VAL A 250 16.26 6.76 5.85
N VAL A 251 15.28 7.35 6.52
CA VAL A 251 14.32 8.27 5.88
C VAL A 251 14.99 9.55 5.40
N ASP A 252 16.04 10.03 6.09
CA ASP A 252 16.79 11.24 5.71
C ASP A 252 17.64 11.05 4.43
N GLU A 253 17.86 9.80 4.00
CA GLU A 253 18.56 9.48 2.75
C GLU A 253 17.61 9.26 1.56
N LEU A 254 16.30 9.25 1.78
CA LEU A 254 15.33 9.06 0.72
C LEU A 254 15.31 10.25 -0.25
N PRO A 255 15.09 10.00 -1.54
CA PRO A 255 14.85 11.08 -2.48
C PRO A 255 13.56 11.84 -2.13
N ASP A 256 13.56 13.14 -2.37
CA ASP A 256 12.37 13.97 -2.25
C ASP A 256 11.30 13.53 -3.26
N VAL A 257 10.05 13.50 -2.81
CA VAL A 257 8.89 13.14 -3.62
C VAL A 257 7.89 14.29 -3.60
N HIS A 258 7.66 14.87 -4.77
CA HIS A 258 6.71 15.98 -4.94
C HIS A 258 5.59 15.56 -5.88
N ILE A 259 4.46 15.14 -5.29
CA ILE A 259 3.27 14.71 -6.02
C ILE A 259 2.10 15.65 -5.71
N ALA A 260 1.49 16.18 -6.76
CA ALA A 260 0.25 16.93 -6.70
C ALA A 260 -0.92 16.09 -7.24
N LYS A 261 -2.11 16.35 -6.70
CA LYS A 261 -3.36 15.68 -7.10
C LYS A 261 -4.43 16.72 -7.38
N ASP A 262 -5.20 16.46 -8.43
CA ASP A 262 -6.37 17.29 -8.77
C ASP A 262 -7.50 16.38 -9.27
N VAL A 263 -8.71 16.91 -9.36
CA VAL A 263 -9.91 16.18 -9.77
C VAL A 263 -10.74 17.04 -10.71
N VAL A 264 -11.26 16.43 -11.78
CA VAL A 264 -12.18 17.09 -12.72
C VAL A 264 -13.49 16.31 -12.79
N VAL A 265 -14.61 16.99 -12.60
CA VAL A 265 -15.92 16.39 -12.86
C VAL A 265 -16.02 16.06 -14.35
N THR A 266 -16.17 14.78 -14.65
CA THR A 266 -16.21 14.25 -16.01
C THR A 266 -17.42 13.31 -16.12
N PRO A 267 -18.49 13.71 -16.82
CA PRO A 267 -19.67 12.88 -17.04
C PRO A 267 -19.28 11.50 -17.61
N TRP A 268 -20.02 10.49 -17.24
CA TRP A 268 -19.73 9.10 -17.63
C TRP A 268 -19.57 8.92 -19.14
N GLU A 269 -20.47 9.54 -19.92
CA GLU A 269 -20.49 9.50 -21.38
C GLU A 269 -19.30 10.19 -22.03
N GLN A 270 -18.63 11.10 -21.31
CA GLN A 270 -17.49 11.87 -21.82
C GLN A 270 -16.13 11.27 -21.46
N LYS A 271 -16.06 10.38 -20.45
CA LYS A 271 -14.77 9.78 -20.02
C LYS A 271 -14.00 9.17 -21.18
N GLY A 272 -14.69 8.38 -22.02
CA GLY A 272 -14.04 7.71 -23.15
C GLY A 272 -13.53 8.68 -24.23
N SER A 273 -14.24 9.77 -24.53
CA SER A 273 -13.79 10.79 -25.47
C SER A 273 -12.63 11.61 -24.94
N VAL A 274 -12.69 12.01 -23.65
CA VAL A 274 -11.60 12.72 -22.99
C VAL A 274 -10.31 11.90 -23.04
N MET A 275 -10.37 10.62 -22.67
CA MET A 275 -9.19 9.75 -22.69
C MET A 275 -8.61 9.57 -24.10
N ARG A 276 -9.45 9.37 -25.12
CA ARG A 276 -8.97 9.29 -26.51
C ARG A 276 -8.27 10.56 -26.97
N SER A 277 -8.88 11.71 -26.71
CA SER A 277 -8.29 13.01 -27.06
C SER A 277 -6.95 13.26 -26.36
N LEU A 278 -6.80 12.84 -25.10
CA LEU A 278 -5.53 12.95 -24.38
C LEU A 278 -4.45 12.06 -24.99
N VAL A 279 -4.78 10.82 -25.34
CA VAL A 279 -3.84 9.91 -26.04
C VAL A 279 -3.41 10.49 -27.39
N GLU A 280 -4.37 10.98 -28.19
CA GLU A 280 -4.08 11.61 -29.49
C GLU A 280 -3.19 12.85 -29.34
N GLN A 281 -3.46 13.72 -28.35
CA GLN A 281 -2.66 14.91 -28.07
C GLN A 281 -1.27 14.61 -27.50
N SER A 282 -1.05 13.40 -27.03
CA SER A 282 0.22 12.94 -26.45
C SER A 282 0.96 11.95 -27.37
N ALA A 283 0.57 11.84 -28.64
CA ALA A 283 1.15 10.88 -29.58
C ALA A 283 2.66 11.05 -29.82
N ASP A 284 3.17 12.27 -29.62
CA ASP A 284 4.61 12.59 -29.76
C ASP A 284 5.40 12.42 -28.44
N ARG A 285 4.75 11.94 -27.39
CA ARG A 285 5.34 11.75 -26.06
C ARG A 285 5.42 10.27 -25.70
N ASP A 286 6.31 9.96 -24.76
CA ASP A 286 6.33 8.66 -24.11
C ASP A 286 5.13 8.54 -23.15
N VAL A 287 4.31 7.48 -23.32
CA VAL A 287 3.09 7.26 -22.54
C VAL A 287 2.94 5.83 -22.09
N ASP A 288 2.58 5.64 -20.81
CA ASP A 288 2.11 4.36 -20.28
C ASP A 288 0.57 4.31 -20.32
N LEU A 289 0.04 3.22 -20.87
CA LEU A 289 -1.41 2.97 -20.98
C LEU A 289 -1.85 1.78 -20.11
N VAL A 290 -1.18 1.56 -18.99
CA VAL A 290 -1.47 0.44 -18.07
C VAL A 290 -2.79 0.66 -17.33
N ASP A 291 -3.02 1.90 -16.86
CA ASP A 291 -4.27 2.32 -16.23
C ASP A 291 -4.43 3.84 -16.43
N GLY A 292 -5.43 4.23 -17.21
CA GLY A 292 -5.51 5.61 -17.68
C GLY A 292 -4.41 5.96 -18.69
N VAL A 293 -3.90 7.19 -18.61
CA VAL A 293 -2.80 7.70 -19.45
C VAL A 293 -1.76 8.37 -18.55
N ARG A 294 -0.59 7.78 -18.44
CA ARG A 294 0.57 8.39 -17.79
C ARG A 294 1.50 8.94 -18.87
N ILE A 295 1.71 10.23 -18.85
CA ILE A 295 2.47 10.97 -19.84
C ILE A 295 3.80 11.37 -19.21
N HIS A 296 4.92 10.95 -19.81
CA HIS A 296 6.26 11.32 -19.38
C HIS A 296 6.69 12.62 -20.06
N LEU A 297 7.40 13.47 -19.31
CA LEU A 297 7.97 14.73 -19.78
C LEU A 297 9.51 14.64 -19.84
N ASP A 298 10.12 15.52 -20.64
CA ASP A 298 11.55 15.48 -20.94
C ASP A 298 12.46 15.72 -19.70
N ASP A 299 11.91 16.35 -18.67
CA ASP A 299 12.59 16.64 -17.39
C ASP A 299 12.42 15.55 -16.33
N GLY A 300 11.84 14.40 -16.69
CA GLY A 300 11.57 13.30 -15.77
C GLY A 300 10.26 13.45 -14.99
N ALA A 301 9.56 14.59 -15.11
CA ALA A 301 8.22 14.76 -14.55
C ALA A 301 7.21 13.90 -15.32
N TRP A 302 6.08 13.60 -14.69
CA TRP A 302 4.99 12.88 -15.33
C TRP A 302 3.62 13.33 -14.83
N ALA A 303 2.61 13.12 -15.67
CA ALA A 303 1.21 13.30 -15.31
C ALA A 303 0.39 12.06 -15.65
N LEU A 304 -0.36 11.54 -14.67
CA LEU A 304 -1.30 10.44 -14.82
C LEU A 304 -2.72 10.99 -14.83
N ILE A 305 -3.47 10.66 -15.86
CA ILE A 305 -4.89 10.95 -16.00
C ILE A 305 -5.66 9.64 -15.86
N LEU A 306 -6.45 9.52 -14.81
CA LEU A 306 -7.13 8.29 -14.44
C LEU A 306 -8.64 8.53 -14.29
N PRO A 307 -9.50 7.98 -15.17
CA PRO A 307 -10.94 8.02 -14.97
C PRO A 307 -11.34 7.24 -13.74
N ASP A 308 -12.10 7.84 -12.83
CA ASP A 308 -12.59 7.14 -11.66
C ASP A 308 -13.63 6.06 -12.08
N PRO A 309 -13.53 4.82 -11.60
CA PRO A 309 -14.45 3.75 -12.00
C PRO A 309 -15.84 3.85 -11.33
N GLU A 310 -15.97 4.58 -10.24
CA GLU A 310 -17.18 4.63 -9.40
C GLU A 310 -17.88 6.00 -9.41
N GLU A 311 -17.15 7.06 -9.77
CA GLU A 311 -17.64 8.43 -9.71
C GLU A 311 -17.50 9.14 -11.08
N PRO A 312 -18.38 10.11 -11.43
CA PRO A 312 -18.31 10.86 -12.67
C PRO A 312 -17.19 11.90 -12.64
N LEU A 313 -15.97 11.45 -12.41
CA LEU A 313 -14.79 12.32 -12.35
C LEU A 313 -13.57 11.65 -12.97
N THR A 314 -12.56 12.47 -13.25
CA THR A 314 -11.22 12.07 -13.69
C THR A 314 -10.21 12.63 -12.70
N ARG A 315 -9.32 11.78 -12.21
CA ARG A 315 -8.22 12.14 -11.30
C ARG A 315 -6.99 12.51 -12.12
N VAL A 316 -6.30 13.53 -11.67
CA VAL A 316 -4.99 13.92 -12.18
C VAL A 316 -3.98 13.74 -11.05
N VAL A 317 -2.89 13.06 -11.34
CA VAL A 317 -1.75 12.91 -10.44
C VAL A 317 -0.52 13.37 -11.21
N ALA A 318 0.28 14.25 -10.65
CA ALA A 318 1.49 14.73 -11.30
C ALA A 318 2.67 14.70 -10.33
N GLU A 319 3.84 14.29 -10.81
CA GLU A 319 5.11 14.33 -10.09
C GLU A 319 6.09 15.22 -10.85
N ALA A 320 6.87 16.01 -10.12
CA ALA A 320 7.94 16.85 -10.64
C ALA A 320 9.03 17.08 -9.58
N ASP A 321 10.11 17.76 -9.94
CA ASP A 321 11.26 18.01 -9.06
C ASP A 321 10.94 18.93 -7.87
N THR A 322 9.86 19.72 -7.94
CA THR A 322 9.43 20.59 -6.82
C THR A 322 7.90 20.50 -6.63
N ALA A 323 7.44 20.84 -5.44
CA ALA A 323 6.01 20.86 -5.13
C ALA A 323 5.25 21.85 -6.01
N GLU A 324 5.84 23.00 -6.31
CA GLU A 324 5.27 24.03 -7.18
C GLU A 324 5.15 23.53 -8.62
N ALA A 325 6.17 22.86 -9.15
CA ALA A 325 6.16 22.29 -10.50
C ALA A 325 5.12 21.17 -10.61
N ALA A 326 5.04 20.27 -9.63
CA ALA A 326 4.04 19.21 -9.57
C ALA A 326 2.61 19.80 -9.55
N ALA A 327 2.36 20.82 -8.73
CA ALA A 327 1.07 21.51 -8.65
C ALA A 327 0.72 22.23 -9.96
N ALA A 328 1.69 22.89 -10.60
CA ALA A 328 1.48 23.55 -11.89
C ALA A 328 1.13 22.54 -12.99
N LEU A 329 1.81 21.40 -13.02
CA LEU A 329 1.57 20.32 -13.97
C LEU A 329 0.19 19.68 -13.77
N ALA A 330 -0.19 19.39 -12.53
CA ALA A 330 -1.53 18.87 -12.22
C ALA A 330 -2.63 19.85 -12.67
N ALA A 331 -2.44 21.15 -12.37
CA ALA A 331 -3.37 22.20 -12.79
C ALA A 331 -3.43 22.39 -14.33
N GLU A 332 -2.34 22.15 -15.04
CA GLU A 332 -2.33 22.18 -16.50
C GLU A 332 -3.22 21.08 -17.08
N TYR A 333 -3.03 19.83 -16.64
CA TYR A 333 -3.84 18.72 -17.13
C TYR A 333 -5.30 18.81 -16.68
N ARG A 334 -5.56 19.34 -15.47
CA ARG A 334 -6.93 19.67 -15.03
C ARG A 334 -7.61 20.59 -16.05
N ARG A 335 -6.96 21.72 -16.41
CA ARG A 335 -7.52 22.67 -17.39
C ARG A 335 -7.74 22.03 -18.78
N ARG A 336 -6.83 21.18 -19.22
CA ARG A 336 -7.00 20.45 -20.50
C ARG A 336 -8.24 19.56 -20.47
N ILE A 337 -8.43 18.79 -19.39
CA ILE A 337 -9.61 17.93 -19.24
C ILE A 337 -10.89 18.77 -19.17
N GLU A 338 -10.90 19.88 -18.40
CA GLU A 338 -12.05 20.80 -18.34
C GLU A 338 -12.43 21.36 -19.74
N GLN A 339 -11.45 21.65 -20.58
CA GLN A 339 -11.70 22.10 -21.96
C GLN A 339 -12.31 20.98 -22.82
N LEU A 340 -11.80 19.75 -22.70
CA LEU A 340 -12.34 18.58 -23.43
C LEU A 340 -13.76 18.19 -22.98
N VAL A 341 -14.11 18.47 -21.73
CA VAL A 341 -15.46 18.24 -21.20
C VAL A 341 -16.46 19.31 -21.69
N ARG A 342 -16.00 20.54 -21.95
CA ARG A 342 -16.85 21.67 -22.41
C ARG A 342 -17.06 21.71 -23.92
N GLY A 343 -16.13 21.15 -24.67
CA GLY A 343 -16.12 21.19 -26.13
C GLY A 343 -16.76 20.02 -26.79
#